data_e08d35701de6350b3d3a948c1039e186
#
_entry.id   e08d35701de6350b3d3a948c1039e186
#
_cell.length_a   1.000
_cell.length_b   1.000
_cell.length_c   1.000
_cell.angle_alpha   90.00
_cell.angle_beta   90.00
_cell.angle_gamma   90.00
#
_symmetry.space_group_name_H-M   'P 1'
#
loop_
_entity.id
_entity.type
_entity.pdbx_description
1 polymer ?
#
loop_
_entity_poly.entity_id
_entity_poly.type
_entity_poly.pdbx_seq_one_letter_code
_entity_poly.pdbx_strand_id
1 'polypeptide(L)'
;MSTRLSARPGFLEDLPRAPCTGGESLDRLALLATLALASSALAQEAGGYSAGPGLGSPDYQTTVSAPRVKSPVQTQDRVFAATRFWKLDPGRYEVEVWWDEKFKRDEPNESVLKLEIEIGLTPHLQLDLYQNFVIQNGQFDVEGNQIELRYAFAAVYNEIPWNPVLYLEWHPRKQAQDRAEVRLLMGGDLPAAGLWSANVFAEGNVDYFNASYAEGFDGEFGITAAVSFPVLADVLRLGAEVQGGVDQHGSPRFYASGLVGPNILLTYRPAGLKLTATALFGLFHEDPACRLFVIAGWQF
;
A
#
# COMPACT_ATOMS: atom_id res chain seq x y z
N MET A 1 20.40 -50.89 21.12
CA MET A 1 21.03 -49.72 21.74
C MET A 1 20.31 -48.51 21.22
N SER A 2 19.35 -47.98 22.00
CA SER A 2 18.49 -46.87 21.64
C SER A 2 18.93 -45.65 22.43
N THR A 3 19.49 -44.66 21.81
CA THR A 3 19.86 -43.38 22.40
C THR A 3 18.71 -42.38 22.20
N ARG A 4 17.98 -42.15 23.31
CA ARG A 4 17.02 -41.04 23.38
C ARG A 4 17.78 -39.73 23.52
N LEU A 5 17.62 -38.83 22.54
CA LEU A 5 17.98 -37.43 22.68
C LEU A 5 16.91 -36.71 23.48
N SER A 6 17.28 -36.22 24.67
CA SER A 6 16.41 -35.42 25.53
C SER A 6 16.34 -33.99 24.98
N ALA A 7 15.13 -33.52 24.70
CA ALA A 7 14.83 -32.12 24.46
C ALA A 7 15.08 -31.31 25.74
N ARG A 8 15.85 -30.23 25.66
CA ARG A 8 15.98 -29.23 26.73
C ARG A 8 14.85 -28.20 26.56
N PRO A 9 13.95 -28.02 27.53
CA PRO A 9 13.11 -26.85 27.62
C PRO A 9 13.86 -25.75 28.39
N GLY A 10 13.86 -24.51 27.91
CA GLY A 10 14.32 -23.38 28.70
C GLY A 10 15.27 -22.43 27.99
N PHE A 11 14.71 -21.58 27.13
CA PHE A 11 15.41 -20.35 26.66
C PHE A 11 14.45 -19.21 26.26
N LEU A 12 13.40 -18.97 27.05
CA LEU A 12 12.48 -17.84 26.83
C LEU A 12 11.99 -17.18 28.14
N GLU A 13 12.87 -17.11 29.15
CA GLU A 13 12.57 -16.36 30.37
C GLU A 13 13.74 -15.50 30.78
N ASP A 14 14.06 -14.42 30.08
CA ASP A 14 14.81 -13.28 30.62
C ASP A 14 15.04 -12.22 29.51
N LEU A 15 13.94 -11.71 28.94
CA LEU A 15 14.02 -10.44 28.22
C LEU A 15 13.64 -9.31 29.20
N PRO A 16 14.50 -8.33 29.44
CA PRO A 16 14.14 -7.19 30.28
C PRO A 16 13.00 -6.42 29.62
N ARG A 17 11.87 -6.32 30.32
CA ARG A 17 10.75 -5.48 29.91
C ARG A 17 11.21 -4.03 29.93
N ALA A 18 11.39 -3.44 28.76
CA ALA A 18 11.62 -2.01 28.63
C ALA A 18 10.38 -1.25 29.16
N PRO A 19 10.56 -0.17 29.93
CA PRO A 19 9.45 0.63 30.38
C PRO A 19 8.76 1.29 29.19
N CYS A 20 7.46 1.06 29.06
CA CYS A 20 6.60 1.74 28.07
C CYS A 20 6.56 3.24 28.37
N THR A 21 7.42 4.02 27.74
CA THR A 21 7.31 5.48 27.73
C THR A 21 6.33 5.86 26.62
N GLY A 22 5.03 5.94 26.95
CA GLY A 22 3.92 6.24 26.03
C GLY A 22 3.91 7.67 25.44
N GLY A 23 4.98 8.46 25.57
CA GLY A 23 5.03 9.83 25.08
C GLY A 23 5.36 9.97 23.58
N GLU A 24 6.21 9.12 23.04
CA GLU A 24 6.71 9.30 21.67
C GLU A 24 5.69 8.98 20.55
N SER A 25 4.69 8.14 20.82
CA SER A 25 3.69 7.77 19.81
C SER A 25 2.66 8.89 19.53
N LEU A 26 2.33 9.68 20.55
CA LEU A 26 1.40 10.81 20.41
C LEU A 26 2.02 11.97 19.64
N ASP A 27 3.31 12.22 19.82
CA ASP A 27 4.03 13.29 19.11
C ASP A 27 4.18 12.98 17.62
N ARG A 28 4.32 11.71 17.24
CA ARG A 28 4.40 11.28 15.84
C ARG A 28 3.06 11.34 15.13
N LEU A 29 1.98 10.95 15.80
CA LEU A 29 0.60 11.13 15.30
C LEU A 29 0.24 12.60 15.13
N ALA A 30 0.65 13.47 16.07
CA ALA A 30 0.47 14.91 15.98
C ALA A 30 1.25 15.50 14.81
N LEU A 31 2.47 15.02 14.52
CA LEU A 31 3.28 15.46 13.38
C LEU A 31 2.63 15.06 12.04
N LEU A 32 2.12 13.84 11.92
CA LEU A 32 1.42 13.37 10.71
C LEU A 32 0.11 14.12 10.49
N ALA A 33 -0.67 14.36 11.55
CA ALA A 33 -1.89 15.16 11.48
C ALA A 33 -1.59 16.63 11.13
N THR A 34 -0.49 17.18 11.62
CA THR A 34 -0.05 18.55 11.32
C THR A 34 0.41 18.68 9.87
N LEU A 35 1.12 17.69 9.33
CA LEU A 35 1.51 17.64 7.92
C LEU A 35 0.30 17.52 6.98
N ALA A 36 -0.70 16.71 7.35
CA ALA A 36 -1.94 16.59 6.59
C ALA A 36 -2.77 17.88 6.60
N LEU A 37 -2.84 18.56 7.73
CA LEU A 37 -3.52 19.85 7.87
C LEU A 37 -2.77 20.99 7.17
N ALA A 38 -1.44 21.01 7.20
CA ALA A 38 -0.63 21.99 6.50
C ALA A 38 -0.74 21.84 4.97
N SER A 39 -0.84 20.62 4.45
CA SER A 39 -1.04 20.38 3.02
C SER A 39 -2.42 20.81 2.53
N SER A 40 -3.47 20.72 3.36
CA SER A 40 -4.81 21.21 3.04
C SER A 40 -4.88 22.75 3.02
N ALA A 41 -4.16 23.43 3.90
CA ALA A 41 -4.07 24.88 3.93
C ALA A 41 -3.34 25.46 2.70
N LEU A 42 -2.23 24.79 2.28
CA LEU A 42 -1.49 25.18 1.06
C LEU A 42 -2.30 24.94 -0.23
N ALA A 43 -3.16 23.94 -0.27
CA ALA A 43 -4.06 23.70 -1.39
C ALA A 43 -5.17 24.75 -1.50
N GLN A 44 -5.60 25.32 -0.38
CA GLN A 44 -6.64 26.36 -0.33
C GLN A 44 -6.13 27.74 -0.73
N GLU A 45 -4.87 28.07 -0.40
CA GLU A 45 -4.24 29.34 -0.82
C GLU A 45 -3.91 29.38 -2.33
N ALA A 46 -3.64 28.24 -2.96
CA ALA A 46 -3.38 28.18 -4.41
C ALA A 46 -4.62 28.47 -5.29
N GLY A 47 -5.84 28.45 -4.71
CA GLY A 47 -7.10 28.73 -5.39
C GLY A 47 -7.58 30.20 -5.34
N GLY A 48 -6.95 31.07 -4.58
CA GLY A 48 -7.48 32.36 -4.16
C GLY A 48 -6.85 33.64 -4.75
N TYR A 49 -6.24 33.62 -5.93
CA TYR A 49 -5.85 34.86 -6.61
C TYR A 49 -6.99 35.44 -7.45
N SER A 50 -7.81 36.27 -6.84
CA SER A 50 -8.72 37.16 -7.52
C SER A 50 -7.91 38.33 -8.12
N ALA A 51 -7.93 38.46 -9.43
CA ALA A 51 -7.29 39.56 -10.15
C ALA A 51 -8.00 40.89 -9.80
N GLY A 52 -7.29 41.78 -9.12
CA GLY A 52 -7.68 43.17 -8.96
C GLY A 52 -7.54 43.93 -10.30
N PRO A 53 -8.35 44.97 -10.52
CA PRO A 53 -8.32 45.73 -11.79
C PRO A 53 -7.18 46.73 -11.82
N GLY A 54 -6.35 46.65 -12.87
CA GLY A 54 -5.63 47.82 -13.35
C GLY A 54 -4.11 47.77 -13.39
N LEU A 55 -3.61 47.64 -14.54
CA LEU A 55 -2.63 48.51 -15.26
C LEU A 55 -2.14 47.73 -16.47
N GLY A 56 -2.32 48.28 -17.65
CA GLY A 56 -1.96 47.66 -18.92
C GLY A 56 -0.49 47.29 -18.99
N SER A 57 -0.25 46.02 -19.25
CA SER A 57 1.04 45.47 -19.61
C SER A 57 0.88 44.62 -20.88
N PRO A 58 1.87 44.61 -21.79
CA PRO A 58 1.72 44.11 -23.14
C PRO A 58 1.47 42.61 -23.17
N ASP A 59 0.69 42.19 -24.13
CA ASP A 59 0.34 40.83 -24.60
C ASP A 59 1.20 39.68 -24.03
N TYR A 60 0.90 39.26 -22.81
CA TYR A 60 1.14 37.89 -22.40
C TYR A 60 0.03 37.05 -23.04
N GLN A 61 0.37 36.32 -24.09
CA GLN A 61 -0.45 35.25 -24.59
C GLN A 61 -0.82 34.37 -23.38
N THR A 62 -2.08 34.47 -22.95
CA THR A 62 -2.68 33.48 -22.08
C THR A 62 -2.53 32.14 -22.78
N THR A 63 -1.49 31.40 -22.42
CA THR A 63 -1.44 29.96 -22.73
C THR A 63 -2.67 29.37 -22.07
N VAL A 64 -3.72 29.21 -22.89
CA VAL A 64 -4.87 28.40 -22.51
C VAL A 64 -4.27 27.06 -22.13
N SER A 65 -4.17 26.77 -20.83
CA SER A 65 -3.73 25.47 -20.38
C SER A 65 -4.69 24.46 -20.99
N ALA A 66 -4.16 23.58 -21.82
CA ALA A 66 -4.94 22.51 -22.42
C ALA A 66 -5.78 21.87 -21.30
N PRO A 67 -7.05 21.54 -21.54
CA PRO A 67 -7.88 20.93 -20.53
C PRO A 67 -7.13 19.72 -19.98
N ARG A 68 -6.86 19.69 -18.67
CA ARG A 68 -6.19 18.55 -18.01
C ARG A 68 -7.08 17.34 -18.25
N VAL A 69 -6.63 16.42 -19.09
CA VAL A 69 -7.31 15.15 -19.30
C VAL A 69 -7.21 14.40 -17.96
N LYS A 70 -8.34 14.24 -17.29
CA LYS A 70 -8.41 13.48 -16.06
C LYS A 70 -8.36 11.98 -16.39
N SER A 71 -7.67 11.23 -15.55
CA SER A 71 -7.70 9.77 -15.66
C SER A 71 -9.15 9.25 -15.49
N PRO A 72 -9.51 8.13 -16.15
CA PRO A 72 -10.82 7.52 -15.95
C PRO A 72 -11.10 7.26 -14.46
N VAL A 73 -12.32 7.51 -14.00
CA VAL A 73 -12.66 7.42 -12.55
C VAL A 73 -12.33 6.05 -11.98
N GLN A 74 -12.57 4.97 -12.73
CA GLN A 74 -12.27 3.60 -12.30
C GLN A 74 -10.77 3.34 -12.06
N THR A 75 -9.87 4.15 -12.63
CA THR A 75 -8.42 4.02 -12.40
C THR A 75 -7.97 4.73 -11.13
N GLN A 76 -8.84 5.57 -10.56
CA GLN A 76 -8.60 6.28 -9.30
C GLN A 76 -9.07 5.45 -8.08
N ASP A 77 -9.69 4.30 -8.32
CA ASP A 77 -10.13 3.43 -7.25
C ASP A 77 -9.05 2.39 -6.94
N ARG A 78 -9.01 1.97 -5.70
CA ARG A 78 -8.28 0.76 -5.32
C ARG A 78 -9.10 -0.47 -5.73
N VAL A 79 -8.95 -0.87 -6.98
CA VAL A 79 -9.70 -1.99 -7.55
C VAL A 79 -9.23 -3.32 -6.97
N PHE A 80 -7.94 -3.44 -6.65
CA PHE A 80 -7.28 -4.64 -6.18
C PHE A 80 -6.62 -4.40 -4.82
N ALA A 81 -6.67 -5.38 -3.94
CA ALA A 81 -6.08 -5.27 -2.62
C ALA A 81 -4.58 -5.59 -2.61
N ALA A 82 -4.19 -6.73 -3.15
CA ALA A 82 -2.79 -7.18 -3.18
C ALA A 82 -2.01 -6.60 -4.37
N THR A 83 -2.69 -6.28 -5.47
CA THR A 83 -2.09 -5.78 -6.71
C THR A 83 -2.32 -4.29 -6.84
N ARG A 84 -1.24 -3.50 -6.92
CA ARG A 84 -1.36 -2.07 -7.18
C ARG A 84 -1.66 -1.83 -8.66
N PHE A 85 -2.34 -0.72 -8.98
CA PHE A 85 -2.76 -0.44 -10.36
C PHE A 85 -2.21 0.89 -10.86
N TRP A 86 -2.86 2.00 -10.59
CA TRP A 86 -2.51 3.33 -11.06
C TRP A 86 -2.22 4.25 -9.87
N LYS A 87 -2.27 5.53 -10.08
CA LYS A 87 -2.08 6.58 -9.08
C LYS A 87 -3.27 7.53 -9.06
N LEU A 88 -3.39 8.32 -8.02
CA LEU A 88 -4.33 9.42 -7.92
C LEU A 88 -3.94 10.59 -8.86
N ASP A 89 -4.95 11.27 -9.39
CA ASP A 89 -4.75 12.53 -10.12
C ASP A 89 -4.28 13.65 -9.16
N PRO A 90 -3.56 14.68 -9.67
CA PRO A 90 -3.07 15.80 -8.86
C PRO A 90 -4.21 16.49 -8.09
N GLY A 91 -3.99 16.74 -6.80
CA GLY A 91 -4.95 17.39 -5.91
C GLY A 91 -6.10 16.49 -5.44
N ARG A 92 -6.03 15.19 -5.71
CA ARG A 92 -6.90 14.19 -5.09
C ARG A 92 -6.27 13.68 -3.81
N TYR A 93 -7.13 13.40 -2.85
CA TYR A 93 -6.76 12.82 -1.56
C TYR A 93 -7.65 11.62 -1.30
N GLU A 94 -7.07 10.62 -0.65
CA GLU A 94 -7.78 9.45 -0.19
C GLU A 94 -7.33 9.07 1.20
N VAL A 95 -8.27 8.64 2.04
CA VAL A 95 -7.99 8.03 3.34
C VAL A 95 -8.48 6.60 3.27
N GLU A 96 -7.62 5.65 3.64
CA GLU A 96 -7.95 4.24 3.65
C GLU A 96 -7.70 3.63 5.04
N VAL A 97 -8.56 2.68 5.38
CA VAL A 97 -8.40 1.78 6.53
C VAL A 97 -8.30 0.37 6.00
N TRP A 98 -7.22 -0.31 6.35
CA TRP A 98 -6.92 -1.65 5.90
C TRP A 98 -7.03 -2.63 7.05
N TRP A 99 -7.65 -3.76 6.79
CA TRP A 99 -7.56 -4.97 7.59
C TRP A 99 -6.91 -6.05 6.74
N ASP A 100 -5.75 -6.56 7.17
CA ASP A 100 -5.02 -7.66 6.54
C ASP A 100 -4.92 -8.79 7.56
N GLU A 101 -5.58 -9.90 7.32
CA GLU A 101 -5.63 -11.07 8.20
C GLU A 101 -4.97 -12.25 7.52
N LYS A 102 -3.93 -12.80 8.13
CA LYS A 102 -3.27 -14.03 7.70
C LYS A 102 -3.74 -15.20 8.56
N PHE A 103 -4.54 -16.08 7.99
CA PHE A 103 -4.93 -17.35 8.60
C PHE A 103 -3.84 -18.38 8.39
N LYS A 104 -2.92 -18.50 9.34
CA LYS A 104 -1.79 -19.42 9.28
C LYS A 104 -2.27 -20.87 9.55
N ARG A 105 -1.56 -21.87 9.01
CA ARG A 105 -1.98 -23.30 9.16
C ARG A 105 -1.64 -23.85 10.53
N ASP A 106 -0.40 -23.61 11.00
CA ASP A 106 0.19 -24.24 12.18
C ASP A 106 0.65 -23.22 13.23
N GLU A 107 0.34 -21.94 13.03
CA GLU A 107 0.70 -20.83 13.90
C GLU A 107 -0.52 -19.98 14.23
N PRO A 108 -0.47 -19.14 15.27
CA PRO A 108 -1.51 -18.13 15.52
C PRO A 108 -1.71 -17.20 14.33
N ASN A 109 -2.96 -16.83 14.09
CA ASN A 109 -3.28 -15.84 13.07
C ASN A 109 -2.59 -14.50 13.37
N GLU A 110 -2.34 -13.74 12.32
CA GLU A 110 -1.74 -12.42 12.38
C GLU A 110 -2.66 -11.43 11.69
N SER A 111 -3.02 -10.36 12.38
CA SER A 111 -3.82 -9.27 11.83
C SER A 111 -3.00 -7.99 11.80
N VAL A 112 -3.03 -7.29 10.68
CA VAL A 112 -2.45 -5.95 10.54
C VAL A 112 -3.56 -4.96 10.21
N LEU A 113 -3.66 -3.90 11.00
CA LEU A 113 -4.49 -2.74 10.71
C LEU A 113 -3.58 -1.63 10.18
N LYS A 114 -3.91 -1.04 9.01
CA LYS A 114 -3.19 0.12 8.47
C LYS A 114 -4.15 1.29 8.31
N LEU A 115 -3.68 2.47 8.68
CA LEU A 115 -4.29 3.75 8.33
C LEU A 115 -3.43 4.39 7.26
N GLU A 116 -4.02 4.73 6.12
CA GLU A 116 -3.31 5.28 4.96
C GLU A 116 -3.90 6.61 4.56
N ILE A 117 -3.03 7.54 4.13
CA ILE A 117 -3.40 8.77 3.46
C ILE A 117 -2.66 8.80 2.13
N GLU A 118 -3.39 8.82 1.03
CA GLU A 118 -2.87 8.96 -0.31
C GLU A 118 -3.02 10.40 -0.83
N ILE A 119 -1.99 10.92 -1.49
CA ILE A 119 -1.93 12.31 -1.97
C ILE A 119 -1.42 12.34 -3.41
N GLY A 120 -2.26 12.72 -4.36
CA GLY A 120 -1.85 13.01 -5.73
C GLY A 120 -1.11 14.37 -5.79
N LEU A 121 0.22 14.35 -5.86
CA LEU A 121 1.06 15.56 -5.81
C LEU A 121 1.16 16.25 -7.17
N THR A 122 1.50 15.49 -8.20
CA THR A 122 1.71 16.01 -9.57
C THR A 122 1.12 15.04 -10.59
N PRO A 123 1.08 15.37 -11.89
CA PRO A 123 0.66 14.42 -12.92
C PRO A 123 1.46 13.12 -12.94
N HIS A 124 2.67 13.12 -12.38
CA HIS A 124 3.55 11.95 -12.35
C HIS A 124 3.71 11.35 -10.95
N LEU A 125 3.39 12.07 -9.85
CA LEU A 125 3.83 11.72 -8.53
C LEU A 125 2.67 11.63 -7.55
N GLN A 126 2.62 10.53 -6.78
CA GLN A 126 1.76 10.31 -5.63
C GLN A 126 2.62 9.98 -4.41
N LEU A 127 2.22 10.45 -3.24
CA LEU A 127 2.80 10.13 -1.94
C LEU A 127 1.73 9.46 -1.07
N ASP A 128 2.08 8.35 -0.44
CA ASP A 128 1.23 7.67 0.52
C ASP A 128 1.95 7.53 1.86
N LEU A 129 1.21 7.76 2.92
CA LEU A 129 1.70 7.71 4.30
C LEU A 129 0.85 6.75 5.11
N TYR A 130 1.51 5.82 5.82
CA TYR A 130 0.82 4.80 6.60
C TYR A 130 1.23 4.83 8.06
N GLN A 131 0.29 4.46 8.91
CA GLN A 131 0.51 4.01 10.27
C GLN A 131 0.07 2.56 10.39
N ASN A 132 0.98 1.68 10.74
CA ASN A 132 0.75 0.24 10.83
C ASN A 132 0.62 -0.20 12.29
N PHE A 133 -0.35 -1.08 12.54
CA PHE A 133 -0.61 -1.71 13.83
C PHE A 133 -0.69 -3.22 13.64
N VAL A 134 -0.07 -3.97 14.54
CA VAL A 134 -0.13 -5.43 14.57
C VAL A 134 -1.03 -5.86 15.71
N ILE A 135 -1.87 -6.85 15.45
CA ILE A 135 -2.70 -7.51 16.45
C ILE A 135 -2.31 -8.98 16.47
N GLN A 136 -1.65 -9.40 17.53
CA GLN A 136 -1.21 -10.78 17.70
C GLN A 136 -1.49 -11.26 19.14
N ASN A 137 -2.07 -12.44 19.31
CA ASN A 137 -2.44 -12.99 20.61
C ASN A 137 -3.31 -12.06 21.48
N GLY A 138 -4.16 -11.23 20.86
CA GLY A 138 -5.00 -10.24 21.53
C GLY A 138 -4.26 -9.00 22.03
N GLN A 139 -2.99 -8.84 21.70
CA GLN A 139 -2.20 -7.62 21.94
C GLN A 139 -2.22 -6.75 20.72
N PHE A 140 -2.34 -5.43 20.93
CA PHE A 140 -2.35 -4.41 19.91
C PHE A 140 -1.10 -3.55 20.08
N ASP A 141 -0.23 -3.56 19.07
CA ASP A 141 1.03 -2.82 19.09
C ASP A 141 1.20 -1.97 17.83
N VAL A 142 1.93 -0.87 17.97
CA VAL A 142 2.35 -0.05 16.82
C VAL A 142 3.56 -0.74 16.19
N GLU A 143 3.42 -1.22 14.96
CA GLU A 143 4.51 -1.84 14.21
C GLU A 143 5.50 -0.78 13.69
N GLY A 144 4.98 0.27 13.06
CA GLY A 144 5.79 1.33 12.47
C GLY A 144 4.99 2.23 11.54
N ASN A 145 5.73 3.07 10.83
CA ASN A 145 5.19 3.90 9.75
C ASN A 145 5.63 3.30 8.41
N GLN A 146 4.97 3.70 7.34
CA GLN A 146 5.35 3.34 5.99
C GLN A 146 5.20 4.58 5.11
N ILE A 147 6.15 4.80 4.22
CA ILE A 147 6.16 5.89 3.26
C ILE A 147 6.28 5.26 1.88
N GLU A 148 5.34 5.59 1.01
CA GLU A 148 5.28 5.08 -0.34
C GLU A 148 5.32 6.24 -1.34
N LEU A 149 6.06 6.06 -2.43
CA LEU A 149 6.15 7.01 -3.52
C LEU A 149 5.86 6.28 -4.84
N ARG A 150 4.88 6.78 -5.60
CA ARG A 150 4.56 6.28 -6.95
C ARG A 150 4.94 7.32 -7.99
N TYR A 151 5.75 6.92 -8.95
CA TYR A 151 6.13 7.75 -10.10
C TYR A 151 5.59 7.13 -11.39
N ALA A 152 4.57 7.73 -11.98
CA ALA A 152 4.04 7.34 -13.28
C ALA A 152 4.92 7.88 -14.40
N PHE A 153 5.36 7.02 -15.33
CA PHE A 153 6.16 7.44 -16.47
C PHE A 153 5.37 8.31 -17.45
N ALA A 154 4.03 8.21 -17.45
CA ALA A 154 3.12 9.06 -18.20
C ALA A 154 2.31 9.96 -17.26
N ALA A 155 2.01 11.18 -17.70
CA ALA A 155 1.16 12.11 -16.96
C ALA A 155 -0.32 11.71 -17.02
N VAL A 156 -0.72 11.07 -18.13
CA VAL A 156 -2.10 10.70 -18.44
C VAL A 156 -2.19 9.17 -18.63
N TYR A 157 -3.27 8.61 -18.12
CA TYR A 157 -3.58 7.20 -18.32
C TYR A 157 -3.73 6.84 -19.80
N ASN A 158 -3.16 5.70 -20.22
CA ASN A 158 -3.09 5.23 -21.62
C ASN A 158 -2.20 6.08 -22.57
N GLU A 159 -1.39 7.02 -22.06
CA GLU A 159 -0.39 7.73 -22.86
C GLU A 159 0.79 6.80 -23.23
N ILE A 160 1.20 5.94 -22.31
CA ILE A 160 2.20 4.88 -22.55
C ILE A 160 1.51 3.51 -22.45
N PRO A 161 1.82 2.54 -23.34
CA PRO A 161 1.30 1.19 -23.21
C PRO A 161 1.56 0.60 -21.81
N TRP A 162 0.53 -0.06 -21.23
CA TRP A 162 0.56 -0.71 -19.93
C TRP A 162 0.67 0.24 -18.72
N ASN A 163 0.66 1.56 -18.94
CA ASN A 163 0.65 2.55 -17.85
C ASN A 163 1.71 2.30 -16.78
N PRO A 164 3.01 2.21 -17.11
CA PRO A 164 4.05 1.85 -16.16
C PRO A 164 4.19 2.88 -15.05
N VAL A 165 4.28 2.39 -13.79
CA VAL A 165 4.51 3.20 -12.59
C VAL A 165 5.62 2.56 -11.77
N LEU A 166 6.65 3.33 -11.43
CA LEU A 166 7.64 2.95 -10.43
C LEU A 166 7.08 3.22 -9.04
N TYR A 167 7.13 2.23 -8.19
CA TYR A 167 6.71 2.27 -6.81
C TYR A 167 7.91 2.04 -5.91
N LEU A 168 8.08 2.88 -4.92
CA LEU A 168 9.11 2.80 -3.91
C LEU A 168 8.47 2.91 -2.54
N GLU A 169 8.82 2.00 -1.64
CA GLU A 169 8.33 1.99 -0.27
C GLU A 169 9.48 1.88 0.72
N TRP A 170 9.34 2.56 1.83
CA TRP A 170 10.20 2.42 2.99
C TRP A 170 9.35 2.28 4.25
N HIS A 171 9.62 1.23 5.01
CA HIS A 171 8.92 0.89 6.24
C HIS A 171 9.88 0.90 7.43
N PRO A 172 10.07 2.06 8.09
CA PRO A 172 10.82 2.15 9.34
C PRO A 172 10.05 1.42 10.44
N ARG A 173 10.66 0.35 10.99
CA ARG A 173 10.07 -0.47 12.04
C ARG A 173 10.68 -0.15 13.40
N LYS A 174 9.85 -0.21 14.46
CA LYS A 174 10.27 0.23 15.80
C LYS A 174 11.27 -0.73 16.47
N GLN A 175 11.13 -2.04 16.27
CA GLN A 175 11.88 -3.08 16.98
C GLN A 175 12.41 -4.17 16.04
N ALA A 176 12.61 -3.83 14.78
CA ALA A 176 13.15 -4.71 13.76
C ALA A 176 13.92 -3.88 12.74
N GLN A 177 14.61 -4.55 11.81
CA GLN A 177 15.23 -3.87 10.67
C GLN A 177 14.16 -3.16 9.84
N ASP A 178 14.49 -2.01 9.28
CA ASP A 178 13.64 -1.34 8.32
C ASP A 178 13.46 -2.24 7.09
N ARG A 179 12.33 -2.10 6.39
CA ARG A 179 12.09 -2.74 5.09
C ARG A 179 12.02 -1.70 3.99
N ALA A 180 12.50 -2.09 2.84
CA ALA A 180 12.33 -1.31 1.62
C ALA A 180 11.79 -2.21 0.51
N GLU A 181 10.93 -1.64 -0.32
CA GLU A 181 10.35 -2.32 -1.45
C GLU A 181 10.45 -1.47 -2.71
N VAL A 182 10.70 -2.12 -3.85
CA VAL A 182 10.57 -1.54 -5.18
C VAL A 182 9.62 -2.39 -6.00
N ARG A 183 8.66 -1.74 -6.69
CA ARG A 183 7.75 -2.40 -7.65
C ARG A 183 7.75 -1.67 -8.99
N LEU A 184 7.57 -2.43 -10.05
CA LEU A 184 7.11 -1.91 -11.33
C LEU A 184 5.65 -2.33 -11.49
N LEU A 185 4.75 -1.36 -11.50
CA LEU A 185 3.32 -1.56 -11.70
C LEU A 185 3.01 -1.41 -13.18
N MET A 186 2.15 -2.27 -13.69
CA MET A 186 1.62 -2.23 -15.05
C MET A 186 0.14 -2.53 -15.02
N GLY A 187 -0.63 -1.95 -15.93
CA GLY A 187 -2.04 -2.25 -16.01
C GLY A 187 -2.72 -1.56 -17.19
N GLY A 188 -3.96 -1.85 -17.38
CA GLY A 188 -4.71 -1.31 -18.51
C GLY A 188 -6.16 -1.79 -18.57
N ASP A 189 -6.82 -1.35 -19.62
CA ASP A 189 -8.20 -1.70 -19.90
C ASP A 189 -8.28 -3.06 -20.58
N LEU A 190 -9.34 -3.80 -20.29
CA LEU A 190 -9.77 -5.00 -20.98
C LEU A 190 -11.14 -4.76 -21.67
N PRO A 191 -11.54 -5.59 -22.64
CA PRO A 191 -12.89 -5.58 -23.18
C PRO A 191 -13.95 -5.61 -22.07
N ALA A 192 -15.16 -5.14 -22.38
CA ALA A 192 -16.29 -5.06 -21.44
C ALA A 192 -16.00 -4.23 -20.17
N ALA A 193 -15.26 -3.13 -20.31
CA ALA A 193 -14.84 -2.25 -19.22
C ALA A 193 -14.07 -2.99 -18.09
N GLY A 194 -13.46 -4.11 -18.41
CA GLY A 194 -12.56 -4.84 -17.53
C GLY A 194 -11.28 -4.03 -17.27
N LEU A 195 -10.58 -4.37 -16.19
CA LEU A 195 -9.27 -3.86 -15.84
C LEU A 195 -8.34 -5.02 -15.55
N TRP A 196 -7.06 -4.87 -15.88
CA TRP A 196 -6.00 -5.78 -15.46
C TRP A 196 -4.87 -5.00 -14.81
N SER A 197 -4.15 -5.64 -13.93
CA SER A 197 -2.89 -5.13 -13.40
C SER A 197 -1.91 -6.28 -13.21
N ALA A 198 -0.61 -5.97 -13.33
CA ALA A 198 0.48 -6.87 -12.99
C ALA A 198 1.62 -6.05 -12.37
N ASN A 199 2.22 -6.58 -11.31
CA ASN A 199 3.35 -5.96 -10.65
C ASN A 199 4.50 -6.97 -10.56
N VAL A 200 5.72 -6.48 -10.68
CA VAL A 200 6.95 -7.21 -10.33
C VAL A 200 7.59 -6.46 -9.20
N PHE A 201 7.99 -7.14 -8.13
CA PHE A 201 8.52 -6.49 -6.96
C PHE A 201 9.72 -7.19 -6.35
N ALA A 202 10.52 -6.42 -5.63
CA ALA A 202 11.56 -6.88 -4.73
C ALA A 202 11.41 -6.12 -3.41
N GLU A 203 11.39 -6.85 -2.29
CA GLU A 203 11.32 -6.31 -0.95
C GLU A 203 12.43 -6.92 -0.11
N GLY A 204 12.97 -6.19 0.85
CA GLY A 204 13.98 -6.75 1.75
C GLY A 204 14.30 -5.83 2.92
N ASN A 205 15.00 -6.41 3.89
CA ASN A 205 15.51 -5.67 5.03
C ASN A 205 16.62 -4.72 4.62
N VAL A 206 16.63 -3.52 5.20
CA VAL A 206 17.66 -2.50 5.01
C VAL A 206 18.15 -2.01 6.36
N ASP A 207 19.47 -2.14 6.61
CA ASP A 207 20.10 -1.75 7.88
C ASP A 207 20.47 -0.26 7.88
N TYR A 208 19.50 0.63 7.72
CA TYR A 208 19.83 2.05 7.64
C TYR A 208 19.82 2.74 9.03
N PHE A 209 18.81 2.46 9.86
CA PHE A 209 18.67 3.13 11.17
C PHE A 209 18.77 2.20 12.38
N ASN A 210 18.65 0.89 12.19
CA ASN A 210 18.61 -0.09 13.27
C ASN A 210 19.60 -1.23 13.09
N ALA A 211 20.87 -0.92 12.76
CA ALA A 211 21.93 -1.91 12.57
C ALA A 211 22.15 -2.86 13.78
N SER A 212 21.61 -2.52 14.96
CA SER A 212 21.64 -3.38 16.15
C SER A 212 20.70 -4.59 16.08
N TYR A 213 19.79 -4.63 15.11
CA TYR A 213 18.83 -5.74 14.89
C TYR A 213 19.21 -6.62 13.69
N ALA A 214 20.51 -6.72 13.36
CA ALA A 214 20.99 -7.52 12.22
C ALA A 214 20.60 -9.01 12.36
N GLU A 215 19.49 -9.41 11.77
CA GLU A 215 18.93 -10.78 11.80
C GLU A 215 19.28 -11.59 10.55
N GLY A 216 20.22 -11.17 9.74
CA GLY A 216 20.50 -11.77 8.43
C GLY A 216 19.58 -11.21 7.34
N PHE A 217 19.82 -11.60 6.10
CA PHE A 217 19.00 -11.15 4.97
C PHE A 217 17.62 -11.78 5.03
N ASP A 218 16.60 -10.94 4.95
CA ASP A 218 15.19 -11.29 4.80
C ASP A 218 14.65 -10.51 3.61
N GLY A 219 14.18 -11.21 2.59
CA GLY A 219 13.72 -10.57 1.37
C GLY A 219 12.81 -11.44 0.53
N GLU A 220 12.01 -10.80 -0.30
CA GLU A 220 11.06 -11.40 -1.21
C GLU A 220 11.25 -10.83 -2.62
N PHE A 221 11.16 -11.70 -3.63
CA PHE A 221 11.01 -11.33 -5.03
C PHE A 221 9.74 -11.95 -5.55
N GLY A 222 8.87 -11.15 -6.15
CA GLY A 222 7.60 -11.70 -6.58
C GLY A 222 6.89 -10.95 -7.68
N ILE A 223 5.76 -11.52 -8.03
CA ILE A 223 4.82 -10.95 -8.98
C ILE A 223 3.42 -10.95 -8.37
N THR A 224 2.63 -9.95 -8.70
CA THR A 224 1.18 -10.01 -8.50
C THR A 224 0.49 -9.75 -9.83
N ALA A 225 -0.69 -10.32 -10.03
CA ALA A 225 -1.53 -10.01 -11.18
C ALA A 225 -2.99 -10.07 -10.79
N ALA A 226 -3.81 -9.27 -11.48
CA ALA A 226 -5.23 -9.16 -11.18
C ALA A 226 -6.05 -8.80 -12.41
N VAL A 227 -7.31 -9.23 -12.39
CA VAL A 227 -8.32 -8.84 -13.37
C VAL A 227 -9.63 -8.50 -12.65
N SER A 228 -10.39 -7.53 -13.15
CA SER A 228 -11.67 -7.14 -12.58
C SER A 228 -12.63 -6.67 -13.65
N PHE A 229 -13.90 -7.06 -13.54
CA PHE A 229 -14.96 -6.69 -14.47
C PHE A 229 -16.14 -6.06 -13.72
N PRO A 230 -16.81 -5.03 -14.29
CA PRO A 230 -18.02 -4.48 -13.71
C PRO A 230 -19.16 -5.51 -13.84
N VAL A 231 -19.86 -5.74 -12.74
CA VAL A 231 -21.10 -6.57 -12.69
C VAL A 231 -22.31 -5.66 -12.59
N LEU A 232 -22.21 -4.62 -11.78
CA LEU A 232 -23.20 -3.55 -11.70
C LEU A 232 -22.45 -2.23 -11.93
N ALA A 233 -22.79 -1.54 -13.01
CA ALA A 233 -22.09 -0.34 -13.44
C ALA A 233 -21.87 0.65 -12.28
N ASP A 234 -20.64 1.12 -12.15
CA ASP A 234 -20.18 2.11 -11.14
C ASP A 234 -20.40 1.75 -9.66
N VAL A 235 -20.91 0.54 -9.36
CA VAL A 235 -21.21 0.11 -7.99
C VAL A 235 -20.44 -1.15 -7.60
N LEU A 236 -20.45 -2.18 -8.46
CA LEU A 236 -19.87 -3.48 -8.13
C LEU A 236 -18.96 -3.97 -9.23
N ARG A 237 -17.76 -4.33 -8.87
CA ARG A 237 -16.82 -5.08 -9.72
C ARG A 237 -16.45 -6.38 -9.02
N LEU A 238 -16.30 -7.45 -9.81
CA LEU A 238 -15.78 -8.73 -9.37
C LEU A 238 -14.54 -9.08 -10.17
N GLY A 239 -13.61 -9.75 -9.52
CA GLY A 239 -12.34 -10.09 -10.11
C GLY A 239 -11.62 -11.24 -9.41
N ALA A 240 -10.36 -11.37 -9.75
CA ALA A 240 -9.44 -12.31 -9.13
C ALA A 240 -8.05 -11.69 -9.04
N GLU A 241 -7.31 -12.08 -8.02
CA GLU A 241 -5.91 -11.72 -7.82
C GLU A 241 -5.06 -12.98 -7.62
N VAL A 242 -3.81 -12.90 -8.06
CA VAL A 242 -2.78 -13.91 -7.82
C VAL A 242 -1.52 -13.20 -7.34
N GLN A 243 -0.86 -13.77 -6.36
CA GLN A 243 0.47 -13.41 -5.89
C GLN A 243 1.36 -14.64 -5.95
N GLY A 244 2.60 -14.48 -6.37
CA GLY A 244 3.59 -15.55 -6.35
C GLY A 244 4.97 -14.98 -6.22
N GLY A 245 5.86 -15.72 -5.56
CA GLY A 245 7.21 -15.23 -5.32
C GLY A 245 8.15 -16.29 -4.78
N VAL A 246 9.31 -15.81 -4.41
CA VAL A 246 10.32 -16.56 -3.67
C VAL A 246 10.79 -15.72 -2.50
N ASP A 247 10.73 -16.31 -1.32
CA ASP A 247 11.05 -15.67 -0.05
C ASP A 247 12.33 -16.26 0.52
N GLN A 248 13.10 -15.43 1.20
CA GLN A 248 14.26 -15.84 1.98
C GLN A 248 14.15 -15.24 3.39
N HIS A 249 14.03 -16.10 4.41
CA HIS A 249 13.88 -15.68 5.80
C HIS A 249 15.04 -16.20 6.63
N GLY A 250 16.05 -15.36 6.93
CA GLY A 250 17.17 -15.67 7.82
C GLY A 250 17.97 -16.94 7.49
N SER A 251 17.67 -17.61 6.39
CA SER A 251 18.27 -18.85 5.90
C SER A 251 18.74 -18.65 4.46
N PRO A 252 19.82 -19.28 4.00
CA PRO A 252 20.22 -19.23 2.59
C PRO A 252 19.24 -19.97 1.65
N ARG A 253 18.14 -20.50 2.14
CA ARG A 253 17.15 -21.21 1.34
C ARG A 253 16.04 -20.28 0.89
N PHE A 254 15.64 -20.44 -0.37
CA PHE A 254 14.48 -19.78 -0.93
C PHE A 254 13.26 -20.68 -0.82
N TYR A 255 12.14 -20.12 -0.48
CA TYR A 255 10.85 -20.80 -0.41
C TYR A 255 9.93 -20.19 -1.47
N ALA A 256 9.26 -21.05 -2.25
CA ALA A 256 8.26 -20.57 -3.18
C ALA A 256 6.97 -20.24 -2.45
N SER A 257 6.39 -19.10 -2.75
CA SER A 257 5.07 -18.67 -2.27
C SER A 257 4.09 -18.52 -3.41
N GLY A 258 2.81 -18.76 -3.15
CA GLY A 258 1.76 -18.60 -4.15
C GLY A 258 0.38 -18.51 -3.53
N LEU A 259 -0.35 -17.45 -3.87
CA LEU A 259 -1.69 -17.16 -3.37
C LEU A 259 -2.61 -16.81 -4.55
N VAL A 260 -3.86 -17.26 -4.51
CA VAL A 260 -4.86 -16.93 -5.55
C VAL A 260 -6.24 -16.81 -4.92
N GLY A 261 -7.05 -15.90 -5.43
CA GLY A 261 -8.41 -15.80 -4.93
C GLY A 261 -9.27 -14.71 -5.55
N PRO A 262 -10.55 -14.66 -5.17
CA PRO A 262 -11.52 -13.68 -5.64
C PRO A 262 -11.25 -12.29 -5.06
N ASN A 263 -11.64 -11.29 -5.84
CA ASN A 263 -11.62 -9.88 -5.49
C ASN A 263 -13.00 -9.26 -5.71
N ILE A 264 -13.38 -8.33 -4.85
CA ILE A 264 -14.59 -7.53 -4.97
C ILE A 264 -14.28 -6.05 -4.68
N LEU A 265 -14.83 -5.16 -5.50
CA LEU A 265 -14.88 -3.73 -5.22
C LEU A 265 -16.33 -3.25 -5.21
N LEU A 266 -16.73 -2.61 -4.13
CA LEU A 266 -17.97 -1.87 -4.00
C LEU A 266 -17.66 -0.37 -3.96
N THR A 267 -18.39 0.44 -4.73
CA THR A 267 -18.24 1.90 -4.74
C THR A 267 -19.57 2.60 -4.48
N TYR A 268 -19.51 3.64 -3.64
CA TYR A 268 -20.62 4.57 -3.44
C TYR A 268 -20.16 5.98 -3.82
N ARG A 269 -20.21 6.28 -5.11
CA ARG A 269 -19.70 7.53 -5.71
C ARG A 269 -20.20 8.80 -5.07
N PRO A 270 -21.51 8.94 -4.69
CA PRO A 270 -22.01 10.18 -4.11
C PRO A 270 -21.28 10.61 -2.82
N ALA A 271 -20.74 9.67 -2.07
CA ALA A 271 -19.98 9.94 -0.85
C ALA A 271 -18.47 9.72 -1.01
N GLY A 272 -17.97 9.37 -2.19
CA GLY A 272 -16.56 9.04 -2.40
C GLY A 272 -16.10 7.77 -1.69
N LEU A 273 -17.05 6.93 -1.22
CA LEU A 273 -16.75 5.73 -0.44
C LEU A 273 -16.50 4.52 -1.35
N LYS A 274 -15.56 3.68 -0.97
CA LYS A 274 -15.27 2.41 -1.60
C LYS A 274 -14.88 1.34 -0.57
N LEU A 275 -15.16 0.09 -0.91
CA LEU A 275 -14.77 -1.09 -0.14
C LEU A 275 -14.19 -2.11 -1.10
N THR A 276 -12.91 -2.43 -0.93
CA THR A 276 -12.23 -3.50 -1.66
C THR A 276 -12.00 -4.67 -0.70
N ALA A 277 -12.31 -5.88 -1.15
CA ALA A 277 -11.97 -7.07 -0.40
C ALA A 277 -11.41 -8.15 -1.33
N THR A 278 -10.38 -8.87 -0.85
CA THR A 278 -9.72 -9.97 -1.55
C THR A 278 -9.41 -11.07 -0.57
N ALA A 279 -9.81 -12.30 -0.89
CA ALA A 279 -9.46 -13.49 -0.12
C ALA A 279 -8.52 -14.37 -0.96
N LEU A 280 -7.25 -14.44 -0.58
CA LEU A 280 -6.22 -15.20 -1.26
C LEU A 280 -5.94 -16.52 -0.53
N PHE A 281 -6.01 -17.63 -1.23
CA PHE A 281 -5.79 -18.97 -0.70
C PHE A 281 -4.39 -19.45 -1.08
N GLY A 282 -3.65 -19.98 -0.11
CA GLY A 282 -2.29 -20.48 -0.29
C GLY A 282 -2.24 -21.76 -1.11
N LEU A 283 -1.32 -21.78 -2.08
CA LEU A 283 -1.10 -22.90 -2.99
C LEU A 283 -0.05 -23.89 -2.46
N PHE A 284 0.88 -23.43 -1.62
CA PHE A 284 1.91 -24.25 -1.01
C PHE A 284 1.69 -24.46 0.47
N HIS A 285 2.44 -25.40 1.07
CA HIS A 285 2.29 -25.72 2.49
C HIS A 285 2.73 -24.58 3.39
N GLU A 286 3.78 -23.88 3.00
CA GLU A 286 4.38 -22.75 3.72
C GLU A 286 3.52 -21.48 3.65
N ASP A 287 2.62 -21.41 2.66
CA ASP A 287 1.69 -20.28 2.55
C ASP A 287 0.65 -20.29 3.67
N PRO A 288 0.12 -19.12 4.06
CA PRO A 288 -1.08 -19.08 4.90
C PRO A 288 -2.23 -19.84 4.24
N ALA A 289 -3.08 -20.47 5.02
CA ALA A 289 -4.27 -21.13 4.48
C ALA A 289 -5.14 -20.15 3.68
N CYS A 290 -5.26 -18.93 4.20
CA CYS A 290 -5.94 -17.81 3.56
C CYS A 290 -5.33 -16.49 4.04
N ARG A 291 -5.28 -15.49 3.16
CA ARG A 291 -5.01 -14.10 3.50
C ARG A 291 -6.19 -13.25 3.05
N LEU A 292 -6.82 -12.56 3.99
CA LEU A 292 -7.99 -11.73 3.74
C LEU A 292 -7.60 -10.27 3.86
N PHE A 293 -7.82 -9.51 2.79
CA PHE A 293 -7.73 -8.06 2.78
C PHE A 293 -9.14 -7.46 2.76
N VAL A 294 -9.36 -6.46 3.60
CA VAL A 294 -10.54 -5.59 3.56
C VAL A 294 -10.07 -4.15 3.66
N ILE A 295 -10.38 -3.34 2.67
CA ILE A 295 -9.91 -1.96 2.55
C ILE A 295 -11.12 -1.05 2.37
N ALA A 296 -11.35 -0.15 3.32
CA ALA A 296 -12.36 0.88 3.22
C ALA A 296 -11.67 2.21 2.87
N GLY A 297 -12.02 2.81 1.75
CA GLY A 297 -11.44 4.05 1.26
C GLY A 297 -12.46 5.18 1.16
N TRP A 298 -11.99 6.39 1.36
CA TRP A 298 -12.75 7.62 1.18
C TRP A 298 -11.94 8.65 0.41
N GLN A 299 -12.42 9.01 -0.79
CA GLN A 299 -11.76 9.92 -1.72
C GLN A 299 -12.41 11.30 -1.71
N PHE A 300 -11.58 12.36 -1.74
CA PHE A 300 -11.99 13.77 -1.74
C PHE A 300 -11.58 14.50 -3.01
#